data_0347355ad3317fa0beaa10efbad14ef8
#
_entry.id   0347355ad3317fa0beaa10efbad14ef8
#
_cell.length_a   1.000
_cell.length_b   1.000
_cell.length_c   1.000
_cell.angle_alpha   90.00
_cell.angle_beta   90.00
_cell.angle_gamma   90.00
#
_symmetry.space_group_name_H-M   'P 1'
#
loop_
_entity.id
_entity.type
_entity.pdbx_description
1 polymer ?
#
loop_
_entity_poly.entity_id
_entity_poly.type
_entity_poly.pdbx_seq_one_letter_code
_entity_poly.pdbx_strand_id
1 'polypeptide(L)'
;MIIWIASYPKSGNTWVRAILCSLLYSNNGNLRLSELEKINQFPMKNHFTDLTDDMFNIEEIAKNWLPAQKKINLDNSIKFFKTHNAFCRYGNFVFTDKKNTLATIYIVRDPRNIISSLAYHYSLDIDSAKKMLFSSKRVLGNETSYKSKGHVYTVLGNWANHYNSWKKLDPENTLFLKYEDLIIDSKLQILKIANFLKKYLKVNFTDSVIENTLLSTEF
;
A
#
# COMPACT_ATOMS: atom_id res chain seq x y z
N MET A 1 2.63 -0.73 15.85
CA MET A 1 2.37 0.44 14.97
C MET A 1 2.48 0.03 13.51
N ILE A 2 1.87 0.76 12.58
CA ILE A 2 1.76 0.37 11.18
C ILE A 2 2.86 1.04 10.32
N ILE A 3 3.51 0.23 9.47
CA ILE A 3 4.29 0.71 8.33
C ILE A 3 3.43 0.52 7.06
N TRP A 4 3.08 1.61 6.41
CA TRP A 4 2.25 1.59 5.21
C TRP A 4 3.07 1.33 3.96
N ILE A 5 2.54 0.47 3.07
CA ILE A 5 2.99 0.32 1.69
C ILE A 5 1.89 0.94 0.81
N ALA A 6 2.03 2.23 0.56
CA ALA A 6 1.00 3.04 -0.07
C ALA A 6 1.32 3.32 -1.53
N SER A 7 0.32 3.32 -2.37
CA SER A 7 0.45 3.67 -3.78
C SER A 7 -0.91 3.94 -4.42
N TYR A 8 -0.93 4.74 -5.47
CA TYR A 8 -2.04 4.70 -6.41
C TYR A 8 -2.11 3.29 -7.07
N PRO A 9 -3.29 2.76 -7.41
CA PRO A 9 -3.39 1.47 -8.09
C PRO A 9 -2.51 1.40 -9.35
N LYS A 10 -1.95 0.21 -9.62
CA LYS A 10 -1.08 -0.08 -10.79
C LYS A 10 0.30 0.61 -10.76
N SER A 11 0.76 1.05 -9.59
CA SER A 11 2.08 1.69 -9.40
C SER A 11 3.18 0.74 -8.92
N GLY A 12 2.99 -0.58 -8.93
CA GLY A 12 4.03 -1.54 -8.53
C GLY A 12 3.98 -1.99 -7.07
N ASN A 13 2.85 -1.77 -6.36
CA ASN A 13 2.70 -2.17 -4.96
C ASN A 13 3.00 -3.66 -4.73
N THR A 14 2.59 -4.54 -5.64
CA THR A 14 2.86 -5.99 -5.54
C THR A 14 4.35 -6.30 -5.56
N TRP A 15 5.13 -5.62 -6.40
CA TRP A 15 6.58 -5.80 -6.46
C TRP A 15 7.27 -5.37 -5.16
N VAL A 16 6.95 -4.17 -4.65
CA VAL A 16 7.50 -3.72 -3.36
C VAL A 16 7.08 -4.62 -2.20
N ARG A 17 5.85 -5.15 -2.21
CA ARG A 17 5.43 -6.16 -1.24
C ARG A 17 6.24 -7.45 -1.35
N ALA A 18 6.53 -7.90 -2.57
CA ALA A 18 7.37 -9.08 -2.80
C ALA A 18 8.77 -8.87 -2.21
N ILE A 19 9.40 -7.72 -2.49
CA ILE A 19 10.68 -7.34 -1.89
C ILE A 19 10.61 -7.35 -0.36
N LEU A 20 9.60 -6.72 0.24
CA LEU A 20 9.43 -6.69 1.69
C LEU A 20 9.19 -8.08 2.28
N CYS A 21 8.37 -8.90 1.63
CA CYS A 21 8.12 -10.27 2.08
C CYS A 21 9.38 -11.13 1.97
N SER A 22 10.15 -10.97 0.91
CA SER A 22 11.44 -11.62 0.75
C SER A 22 12.42 -11.22 1.86
N LEU A 23 12.57 -9.93 2.14
CA LEU A 23 13.48 -9.42 3.18
C LEU A 23 13.08 -9.83 4.60
N LEU A 24 11.77 -9.88 4.91
CA LEU A 24 11.27 -9.95 6.29
C LEU A 24 10.72 -11.33 6.69
N TYR A 25 10.20 -12.09 5.73
CA TYR A 25 9.41 -13.29 6.04
C TYR A 25 9.90 -14.54 5.32
N SER A 26 10.80 -14.40 4.35
CA SER A 26 11.36 -15.53 3.63
C SER A 26 12.55 -16.17 4.35
N ASN A 27 12.90 -17.37 3.95
CA ASN A 27 14.16 -17.97 4.36
C ASN A 27 15.30 -17.44 3.45
N ASN A 28 16.20 -16.67 4.04
CA ASN A 28 17.40 -16.13 3.39
C ASN A 28 17.14 -15.36 2.08
N GLY A 29 16.05 -14.61 2.01
CA GLY A 29 15.72 -13.80 0.82
C GLY A 29 15.05 -14.56 -0.33
N ASN A 30 14.76 -15.85 -0.19
CA ASN A 30 14.10 -16.67 -1.21
C ASN A 30 12.59 -16.60 -1.05
N LEU A 31 11.93 -15.74 -1.80
CA LEU A 31 10.50 -15.49 -1.72
C LEU A 31 9.67 -16.71 -2.17
N ARG A 32 8.67 -17.06 -1.38
CA ARG A 32 7.56 -17.93 -1.78
C ARG A 32 6.30 -17.09 -1.98
N LEU A 33 5.49 -17.39 -2.99
CA LEU A 33 4.28 -16.60 -3.29
C LEU A 33 3.29 -16.54 -2.11
N SER A 34 3.22 -17.58 -1.29
CA SER A 34 2.40 -17.63 -0.07
C SER A 34 2.81 -16.57 0.98
N GLU A 35 4.07 -16.11 0.95
CA GLU A 35 4.56 -15.09 1.88
C GLU A 35 3.99 -13.70 1.59
N LEU A 36 3.48 -13.45 0.38
CA LEU A 36 2.77 -12.22 0.05
C LEU A 36 1.55 -11.99 0.95
N GLU A 37 0.95 -13.05 1.48
CA GLU A 37 -0.18 -12.96 2.41
C GLU A 37 0.22 -12.42 3.79
N LYS A 38 1.51 -12.37 4.12
CA LYS A 38 2.01 -11.76 5.36
C LYS A 38 1.80 -10.25 5.42
N ILE A 39 1.71 -9.60 4.24
CA ILE A 39 1.40 -8.16 4.13
C ILE A 39 0.01 -8.01 3.54
N ASN A 40 -0.97 -7.91 4.40
CA ASN A 40 -2.37 -7.76 4.01
C ASN A 40 -2.71 -6.35 3.54
N GLN A 41 -3.87 -6.19 2.91
CA GLN A 41 -4.41 -4.89 2.53
C GLN A 41 -5.21 -4.28 3.67
N PHE A 42 -5.12 -2.95 3.83
CA PHE A 42 -6.06 -2.14 4.61
C PHE A 42 -6.61 -1.02 3.71
N PRO A 43 -7.91 -0.74 3.76
CA PRO A 43 -8.95 -1.38 4.55
C PRO A 43 -9.47 -2.69 3.92
N MET A 44 -9.91 -3.62 4.75
CA MET A 44 -10.58 -4.88 4.37
C MET A 44 -11.68 -5.20 5.38
N LYS A 45 -12.68 -5.99 4.97
CA LYS A 45 -13.84 -6.39 5.79
C LYS A 45 -13.47 -6.80 7.22
N ASN A 46 -12.49 -7.68 7.35
CA ASN A 46 -12.07 -8.24 8.64
C ASN A 46 -11.55 -7.21 9.65
N HIS A 47 -11.19 -6.00 9.20
CA HIS A 47 -10.76 -4.91 10.09
C HIS A 47 -11.93 -4.18 10.75
N PHE A 48 -13.16 -4.37 10.25
CA PHE A 48 -14.35 -3.59 10.64
C PHE A 48 -15.48 -4.43 11.21
N THR A 49 -15.36 -5.77 11.23
CA THR A 49 -16.46 -6.69 11.63
C THR A 49 -17.05 -6.41 13.02
N ASP A 50 -16.21 -5.94 13.96
CA ASP A 50 -16.67 -5.61 15.32
C ASP A 50 -16.88 -4.08 15.51
N LEU A 51 -16.85 -3.30 14.45
CA LEU A 51 -16.93 -1.84 14.50
C LEU A 51 -18.16 -1.28 13.78
N THR A 52 -18.65 -1.97 12.77
CA THR A 52 -19.85 -1.59 12.02
C THR A 52 -20.47 -2.79 11.30
N ASP A 53 -21.79 -2.81 11.20
CA ASP A 53 -22.55 -3.75 10.38
C ASP A 53 -22.77 -3.21 8.96
N ASP A 54 -22.62 -1.91 8.74
CA ASP A 54 -22.83 -1.25 7.45
C ASP A 54 -21.52 -1.09 6.67
N MET A 55 -21.07 -2.18 6.07
CA MET A 55 -19.82 -2.25 5.27
C MET A 55 -19.96 -1.62 3.88
N PHE A 56 -21.18 -1.23 3.48
CA PHE A 56 -21.47 -0.60 2.18
C PHE A 56 -21.64 0.91 2.28
N ASN A 57 -21.42 1.47 3.46
CA ASN A 57 -21.44 2.90 3.70
C ASN A 57 -20.00 3.43 3.85
N ILE A 58 -19.59 4.27 2.91
CA ILE A 58 -18.24 4.85 2.93
C ILE A 58 -17.97 5.71 4.16
N GLU A 59 -19.00 6.38 4.68
CA GLU A 59 -18.89 7.21 5.88
C GLU A 59 -18.66 6.35 7.12
N GLU A 60 -19.38 5.23 7.25
CA GLU A 60 -19.17 4.26 8.32
C GLU A 60 -17.78 3.60 8.25
N ILE A 61 -17.29 3.28 7.06
CA ILE A 61 -15.92 2.79 6.89
C ILE A 61 -14.90 3.87 7.29
N ALA A 62 -15.11 5.12 6.86
CA ALA A 62 -14.19 6.23 7.17
C ALA A 62 -14.16 6.56 8.67
N LYS A 63 -15.32 6.57 9.33
CA LYS A 63 -15.48 6.75 10.79
C LYS A 63 -14.66 5.72 11.58
N ASN A 64 -14.58 4.51 11.05
CA ASN A 64 -13.91 3.39 11.71
C ASN A 64 -12.46 3.15 11.28
N TRP A 65 -11.86 3.99 10.42
CA TRP A 65 -10.43 3.85 10.04
C TRP A 65 -9.49 3.88 11.24
N LEU A 66 -9.59 4.91 12.09
CA LEU A 66 -8.73 5.01 13.28
C LEU A 66 -9.07 3.97 14.37
N PRO A 67 -10.34 3.69 14.70
CA PRO A 67 -10.69 2.59 15.58
C PRO A 67 -10.10 1.24 15.16
N ALA A 68 -10.21 0.89 13.88
CA ALA A 68 -9.62 -0.34 13.33
C ALA A 68 -8.09 -0.38 13.47
N GLN A 69 -7.40 0.73 13.17
CA GLN A 69 -5.94 0.82 13.34
C GLN A 69 -5.52 0.77 14.80
N LYS A 70 -6.26 1.37 15.72
CA LYS A 70 -6.02 1.23 17.17
C LYS A 70 -6.10 -0.23 17.60
N LYS A 71 -7.14 -0.95 17.15
CA LYS A 71 -7.30 -2.39 17.43
C LYS A 71 -6.12 -3.20 16.87
N ILE A 72 -5.69 -2.91 15.65
CA ILE A 72 -4.51 -3.52 15.03
C ILE A 72 -3.24 -3.29 15.86
N ASN A 73 -3.10 -2.15 16.49
CA ASN A 73 -1.89 -1.74 17.22
C ASN A 73 -1.86 -2.15 18.71
N LEU A 74 -2.87 -2.86 19.22
CA LEU A 74 -2.98 -3.19 20.66
C LEU A 74 -1.80 -4.00 21.20
N ASP A 75 -1.19 -4.84 20.38
CA ASP A 75 -0.05 -5.70 20.78
C ASP A 75 1.31 -4.99 20.70
N ASN A 76 1.33 -3.70 20.33
CA ASN A 76 2.53 -2.87 20.16
C ASN A 76 3.56 -3.40 19.15
N SER A 77 3.24 -4.43 18.38
CA SER A 77 4.12 -4.94 17.32
C SER A 77 4.12 -4.04 16.09
N ILE A 78 5.18 -4.14 15.28
CA ILE A 78 5.25 -3.46 13.98
C ILE A 78 4.55 -4.34 12.94
N LYS A 79 3.60 -3.75 12.22
CA LYS A 79 2.81 -4.43 11.19
C LYS A 79 2.91 -3.69 9.88
N PHE A 80 2.95 -4.46 8.81
CA PHE A 80 2.98 -3.93 7.44
C PHE A 80 1.61 -4.10 6.80
N PHE A 81 1.10 -3.01 6.21
CA PHE A 81 -0.14 -3.06 5.45
C PHE A 81 0.01 -2.37 4.10
N LYS A 82 -0.44 -3.07 3.05
CA LYS A 82 -0.66 -2.46 1.75
C LYS A 82 -1.89 -1.56 1.80
N THR A 83 -1.81 -0.39 1.20
CA THR A 83 -3.00 0.45 0.99
C THR A 83 -2.98 1.16 -0.35
N HIS A 84 -4.19 1.35 -0.91
CA HIS A 84 -4.45 2.27 -2.02
C HIS A 84 -5.27 3.48 -1.56
N ASN A 85 -5.57 3.60 -0.26
CA ASN A 85 -6.27 4.78 0.24
C ASN A 85 -5.37 6.01 0.15
N ALA A 86 -5.92 7.14 -0.26
CA ALA A 86 -5.22 8.42 -0.13
C ALA A 86 -5.01 8.76 1.35
N PHE A 87 -3.96 9.52 1.67
CA PHE A 87 -3.80 10.12 3.00
C PHE A 87 -4.74 11.32 3.10
N CYS A 88 -6.00 11.07 3.42
CA CYS A 88 -7.08 12.05 3.27
C CYS A 88 -7.98 12.13 4.51
N ARG A 89 -8.89 13.10 4.44
CA ARG A 89 -10.12 13.12 5.25
C ARG A 89 -11.31 12.74 4.39
N TYR A 90 -12.24 12.04 4.98
CA TYR A 90 -13.60 11.87 4.48
C TYR A 90 -14.55 12.47 5.52
N GLY A 91 -15.19 13.59 5.22
CA GLY A 91 -15.86 14.37 6.25
C GLY A 91 -14.90 14.76 7.37
N ASN A 92 -15.25 14.41 8.61
CA ASN A 92 -14.44 14.66 9.81
C ASN A 92 -13.41 13.55 10.11
N PHE A 93 -13.42 12.45 9.36
CA PHE A 93 -12.62 11.26 9.64
C PHE A 93 -11.32 11.26 8.85
N VAL A 94 -10.19 11.09 9.54
CA VAL A 94 -8.86 10.98 8.91
C VAL A 94 -8.52 9.52 8.67
N PHE A 95 -7.86 9.25 7.53
CA PHE A 95 -7.45 7.88 7.18
C PHE A 95 -6.52 7.26 8.22
N THR A 96 -5.50 7.97 8.63
CA THR A 96 -4.54 7.55 9.67
C THR A 96 -3.91 8.76 10.35
N ASP A 97 -3.20 8.54 11.45
CA ASP A 97 -2.52 9.57 12.24
C ASP A 97 -1.14 9.11 12.73
N LYS A 98 -0.39 10.02 13.36
CA LYS A 98 0.94 9.74 13.92
C LYS A 98 0.93 8.72 15.05
N LYS A 99 -0.20 8.50 15.73
CA LYS A 99 -0.30 7.50 16.83
C LYS A 99 -0.40 6.09 16.29
N ASN A 100 -0.95 5.92 15.08
CA ASN A 100 -1.16 4.63 14.46
C ASN A 100 -0.10 4.29 13.40
N THR A 101 0.55 5.30 12.81
CA THR A 101 1.54 5.15 11.74
C THR A 101 2.95 5.32 12.28
N LEU A 102 3.80 4.33 12.04
CA LEU A 102 5.24 4.39 12.33
C LEU A 102 6.02 4.98 11.16
N ALA A 103 5.77 4.48 9.95
CA ALA A 103 6.46 4.89 8.74
C ALA A 103 5.62 4.59 7.48
N THR A 104 6.09 5.08 6.33
CA THR A 104 5.45 4.84 5.04
C THR A 104 6.48 4.57 3.95
N ILE A 105 6.21 3.57 3.11
CA ILE A 105 6.86 3.38 1.81
C ILE A 105 5.82 3.72 0.75
N TYR A 106 6.03 4.82 0.04
CA TYR A 106 5.12 5.26 -1.02
C TYR A 106 5.71 4.99 -2.39
N ILE A 107 4.97 4.25 -3.22
CA ILE A 107 5.38 3.93 -4.58
C ILE A 107 4.63 4.85 -5.55
N VAL A 108 5.41 5.60 -6.33
CA VAL A 108 4.91 6.46 -7.41
C VAL A 108 5.30 5.87 -8.76
N ARG A 109 4.43 6.01 -9.74
CA ARG A 109 4.67 5.61 -11.14
C ARG A 109 4.19 6.71 -12.08
N ASP A 110 4.85 6.85 -13.22
CA ASP A 110 4.43 7.78 -14.26
C ASP A 110 2.95 7.55 -14.61
N PRO A 111 2.09 8.56 -14.50
CA PRO A 111 0.66 8.44 -14.76
C PRO A 111 0.34 7.98 -16.18
N ARG A 112 1.19 8.28 -17.16
CA ARG A 112 1.03 7.82 -18.55
C ARG A 112 1.08 6.29 -18.64
N ASN A 113 2.00 5.67 -17.89
CA ASN A 113 2.14 4.21 -17.80
C ASN A 113 1.04 3.57 -16.95
N ILE A 114 0.48 4.31 -15.99
CA ILE A 114 -0.67 3.86 -15.20
C ILE A 114 -1.92 3.74 -16.08
N ILE A 115 -2.15 4.68 -17.02
CA ILE A 115 -3.32 4.67 -17.91
C ILE A 115 -3.40 3.35 -18.68
N SER A 116 -2.32 2.95 -19.35
CA SER A 116 -2.27 1.68 -20.10
C SER A 116 -2.53 0.46 -19.21
N SER A 117 -1.94 0.47 -17.99
CA SER A 117 -2.12 -0.61 -17.01
C SER A 117 -3.54 -0.66 -16.43
N LEU A 118 -4.22 0.48 -16.28
CA LEU A 118 -5.63 0.55 -15.87
C LEU A 118 -6.56 0.05 -16.99
N ALA A 119 -6.31 0.50 -18.25
CA ALA A 119 -7.06 0.08 -19.41
C ALA A 119 -7.05 -1.45 -19.54
N TYR A 120 -5.87 -2.06 -19.49
CA TYR A 120 -5.71 -3.51 -19.52
C TYR A 120 -6.42 -4.22 -18.34
N HIS A 121 -6.20 -3.71 -17.11
CA HIS A 121 -6.69 -4.37 -15.88
C HIS A 121 -8.22 -4.36 -15.75
N TYR A 122 -8.87 -3.31 -16.22
CA TYR A 122 -10.33 -3.14 -16.13
C TYR A 122 -11.04 -3.36 -17.47
N SER A 123 -10.31 -3.80 -18.49
CA SER A 123 -10.84 -3.98 -19.86
C SER A 123 -11.53 -2.72 -20.40
N LEU A 124 -10.85 -1.58 -20.24
CA LEU A 124 -11.32 -0.25 -20.65
C LEU A 124 -10.58 0.25 -21.89
N ASP A 125 -11.20 1.15 -22.63
CA ASP A 125 -10.49 2.00 -23.58
C ASP A 125 -9.60 3.03 -22.85
N ILE A 126 -8.66 3.63 -23.59
CA ILE A 126 -7.68 4.57 -23.04
C ILE A 126 -8.33 5.83 -22.46
N ASP A 127 -9.39 6.34 -23.07
CA ASP A 127 -10.05 7.57 -22.62
C ASP A 127 -10.85 7.32 -21.34
N SER A 128 -11.47 6.17 -21.20
CA SER A 128 -12.11 5.73 -19.95
C SER A 128 -11.07 5.56 -18.83
N ALA A 129 -9.92 4.97 -19.14
CA ALA A 129 -8.81 4.84 -18.17
C ALA A 129 -8.25 6.22 -17.75
N LYS A 130 -8.14 7.19 -18.69
CA LYS A 130 -7.77 8.58 -18.37
C LYS A 130 -8.79 9.23 -17.44
N LYS A 131 -10.09 9.18 -17.80
CA LYS A 131 -11.18 9.71 -16.93
C LYS A 131 -11.09 9.13 -15.52
N MET A 132 -10.80 7.84 -15.42
CA MET A 132 -10.61 7.13 -14.17
C MET A 132 -9.43 7.69 -13.35
N LEU A 133 -8.28 7.95 -13.99
CA LEU A 133 -7.07 8.48 -13.36
C LEU A 133 -7.24 9.93 -12.85
N PHE A 134 -8.01 10.74 -13.58
CA PHE A 134 -8.22 12.16 -13.27
C PHE A 134 -9.44 12.45 -12.41
N SER A 135 -10.26 11.46 -12.08
CA SER A 135 -11.45 11.64 -11.25
C SER A 135 -11.08 11.95 -9.80
N SER A 136 -11.39 13.16 -9.33
CA SER A 136 -11.13 13.59 -7.95
C SER A 136 -12.02 12.91 -6.90
N LYS A 137 -13.15 12.34 -7.32
CA LYS A 137 -14.12 11.66 -6.44
C LYS A 137 -13.99 10.13 -6.49
N ARG A 138 -12.87 9.62 -7.01
CA ARG A 138 -12.73 8.18 -7.20
C ARG A 138 -12.64 7.43 -5.87
N VAL A 139 -13.47 6.40 -5.77
CA VAL A 139 -13.48 5.42 -4.68
C VAL A 139 -13.39 4.03 -5.32
N LEU A 140 -12.62 3.14 -4.72
CA LEU A 140 -12.64 1.72 -5.04
C LEU A 140 -13.54 0.97 -4.06
N GLY A 141 -14.03 -0.18 -4.51
CA GLY A 141 -14.92 -1.02 -3.74
C GLY A 141 -16.36 -0.90 -4.24
N ASN A 142 -17.01 -2.03 -4.27
CA ASN A 142 -18.43 -2.18 -4.55
C ASN A 142 -18.92 -3.47 -3.89
N GLU A 143 -20.23 -3.71 -3.92
CA GLU A 143 -20.85 -4.90 -3.33
C GLU A 143 -20.28 -6.22 -3.88
N THR A 144 -19.99 -6.28 -5.18
CA THR A 144 -19.41 -7.47 -5.81
C THR A 144 -17.99 -7.75 -5.29
N SER A 145 -17.12 -6.73 -5.21
CA SER A 145 -15.77 -6.91 -4.68
C SER A 145 -15.75 -7.16 -3.18
N TYR A 146 -16.72 -6.65 -2.43
CA TYR A 146 -16.91 -6.97 -1.04
C TYR A 146 -17.29 -8.44 -0.83
N LYS A 147 -18.31 -8.92 -1.55
CA LYS A 147 -18.78 -10.33 -1.44
C LYS A 147 -17.71 -11.33 -1.85
N SER A 148 -16.97 -11.04 -2.92
CA SER A 148 -15.98 -11.98 -3.48
C SER A 148 -14.61 -11.92 -2.79
N LYS A 149 -14.17 -10.77 -2.32
CA LYS A 149 -12.80 -10.54 -1.84
C LYS A 149 -12.70 -9.80 -0.49
N GLY A 150 -13.84 -9.44 0.12
CA GLY A 150 -13.86 -8.69 1.37
C GLY A 150 -13.32 -7.26 1.26
N HIS A 151 -13.30 -6.67 0.06
CA HIS A 151 -12.86 -5.29 -0.16
C HIS A 151 -13.95 -4.31 0.28
N VAL A 152 -13.63 -3.43 1.22
CA VAL A 152 -14.48 -2.29 1.58
C VAL A 152 -14.06 -1.03 0.82
N TYR A 153 -14.83 0.03 0.94
CA TYR A 153 -14.53 1.28 0.25
C TYR A 153 -13.14 1.84 0.57
N THR A 154 -12.45 2.27 -0.49
CA THR A 154 -11.11 2.85 -0.45
C THR A 154 -11.11 4.17 -1.21
N VAL A 155 -10.85 5.28 -0.52
CA VAL A 155 -10.86 6.62 -1.11
C VAL A 155 -9.56 6.85 -1.86
N LEU A 156 -9.63 7.05 -3.18
CA LEU A 156 -8.46 7.31 -4.02
C LEU A 156 -8.28 8.80 -4.35
N GLY A 157 -9.34 9.44 -4.81
CA GLY A 157 -9.23 10.67 -5.56
C GLY A 157 -8.51 10.50 -6.91
N ASN A 158 -8.05 11.59 -7.52
CA ASN A 158 -7.20 11.51 -8.70
C ASN A 158 -5.73 11.20 -8.33
N TRP A 159 -4.94 10.80 -9.32
CA TRP A 159 -3.53 10.44 -9.13
C TRP A 159 -2.71 11.55 -8.46
N ALA A 160 -2.84 12.80 -8.92
CA ALA A 160 -2.06 13.93 -8.38
C ALA A 160 -2.41 14.22 -6.92
N ASN A 161 -3.71 14.24 -6.58
CA ASN A 161 -4.17 14.44 -5.21
C ASN A 161 -3.73 13.29 -4.29
N HIS A 162 -3.79 12.05 -4.77
CA HIS A 162 -3.32 10.89 -4.04
C HIS A 162 -1.82 11.02 -3.71
N TYR A 163 -0.99 11.28 -4.70
CA TYR A 163 0.45 11.47 -4.51
C TYR A 163 0.75 12.62 -3.55
N ASN A 164 0.14 13.80 -3.79
CA ASN A 164 0.34 14.98 -2.94
C ASN A 164 -0.18 14.78 -1.52
N SER A 165 -1.17 13.95 -1.30
CA SER A 165 -1.67 13.66 0.05
C SER A 165 -0.61 12.97 0.90
N TRP A 166 0.06 11.94 0.35
CA TRP A 166 1.12 11.20 1.04
C TRP A 166 2.42 12.00 1.21
N LYS A 167 2.69 12.97 0.33
CA LYS A 167 3.82 13.90 0.50
C LYS A 167 3.73 14.81 1.71
N LYS A 168 2.56 14.94 2.33
CA LYS A 168 2.35 15.73 3.56
C LYS A 168 2.86 15.04 4.81
N LEU A 169 3.20 13.76 4.72
CA LEU A 169 3.81 13.03 5.84
C LEU A 169 5.24 13.50 6.08
N ASP A 170 5.71 13.21 7.28
CA ASP A 170 7.08 13.49 7.70
C ASP A 170 8.08 12.81 6.73
N PRO A 171 8.94 13.59 6.07
CA PRO A 171 9.93 13.04 5.14
C PRO A 171 10.91 12.05 5.79
N GLU A 172 11.22 12.20 7.09
CA GLU A 172 12.14 11.30 7.79
C GLU A 172 11.55 9.89 7.97
N ASN A 173 10.23 9.82 8.06
CA ASN A 173 9.49 8.57 8.22
C ASN A 173 8.80 8.11 6.93
N THR A 174 9.17 8.69 5.77
CA THR A 174 8.57 8.34 4.48
C THR A 174 9.64 8.06 3.43
N LEU A 175 9.64 6.85 2.89
CA LEU A 175 10.45 6.46 1.75
C LEU A 175 9.61 6.56 0.47
N PHE A 176 10.00 7.44 -0.47
CA PHE A 176 9.41 7.51 -1.80
C PHE A 176 10.21 6.67 -2.77
N LEU A 177 9.55 5.72 -3.44
CA LEU A 177 10.12 4.87 -4.48
C LEU A 177 9.45 5.18 -5.82
N LYS A 178 10.24 5.40 -6.86
CA LYS A 178 9.72 5.44 -8.23
C LYS A 178 9.71 4.04 -8.82
N TYR A 179 8.60 3.67 -9.43
CA TYR A 179 8.48 2.38 -10.12
C TYR A 179 9.54 2.22 -11.22
N GLU A 180 9.83 3.31 -11.93
CA GLU A 180 10.83 3.34 -13.00
C GLU A 180 12.24 3.08 -12.47
N ASP A 181 12.58 3.58 -11.28
CA ASP A 181 13.87 3.31 -10.64
C ASP A 181 14.01 1.84 -10.22
N LEU A 182 12.89 1.17 -9.87
CA LEU A 182 12.89 -0.28 -9.61
C LEU A 182 13.23 -1.08 -10.87
N ILE A 183 12.80 -0.62 -12.05
CA ILE A 183 13.13 -1.27 -13.33
C ILE A 183 14.59 -1.04 -13.69
N ILE A 184 15.12 0.17 -13.47
CA ILE A 184 16.47 0.57 -13.87
C ILE A 184 17.53 -0.09 -12.97
N ASP A 185 17.32 -0.08 -11.66
CA ASP A 185 18.26 -0.63 -10.69
C ASP A 185 17.51 -1.17 -9.45
N SER A 186 16.95 -2.37 -9.61
CA SER A 186 16.24 -3.08 -8.54
C SER A 186 17.10 -3.26 -7.30
N LYS A 187 18.40 -3.60 -7.46
CA LYS A 187 19.30 -3.84 -6.33
C LYS A 187 19.46 -2.59 -5.47
N LEU A 188 19.68 -1.43 -6.09
CA LEU A 188 19.77 -0.16 -5.36
C LEU A 188 18.48 0.17 -4.62
N GLN A 189 17.31 -0.10 -5.21
CA GLN A 189 16.03 0.15 -4.53
C GLN A 189 15.80 -0.83 -3.38
N ILE A 190 16.18 -2.10 -3.51
CA ILE A 190 16.15 -3.08 -2.41
C ILE A 190 17.04 -2.60 -1.25
N LEU A 191 18.24 -2.12 -1.52
CA LEU A 191 19.15 -1.55 -0.51
C LEU A 191 18.54 -0.32 0.18
N LYS A 192 17.88 0.58 -0.56
CA LYS A 192 17.16 1.73 0.03
C LYS A 192 16.04 1.27 0.96
N ILE A 193 15.25 0.26 0.57
CA ILE A 193 14.20 -0.32 1.41
C ILE A 193 14.83 -0.94 2.67
N ALA A 194 15.87 -1.76 2.51
CA ALA A 194 16.55 -2.42 3.62
C ALA A 194 17.11 -1.40 4.64
N ASN A 195 17.76 -0.33 4.15
CA ASN A 195 18.29 0.73 5.00
C ASN A 195 17.17 1.54 5.70
N PHE A 196 16.06 1.76 5.02
CA PHE A 196 14.91 2.42 5.63
C PHE A 196 14.31 1.56 6.76
N LEU A 197 14.18 0.25 6.55
CA LEU A 197 13.65 -0.68 7.56
C LEU A 197 14.54 -0.79 8.80
N LYS A 198 15.87 -0.70 8.66
CA LYS A 198 16.81 -0.72 9.79
C LYS A 198 16.55 0.37 10.84
N LYS A 199 15.90 1.47 10.47
CA LYS A 199 15.52 2.54 11.40
C LYS A 199 14.48 2.07 12.43
N TYR A 200 13.64 1.10 12.08
CA TYR A 200 12.48 0.67 12.86
C TYR A 200 12.58 -0.76 13.37
N LEU A 201 13.35 -1.58 12.67
CA LEU A 201 13.50 -3.00 12.96
C LEU A 201 14.93 -3.30 13.38
N LYS A 202 15.09 -4.11 14.42
CA LYS A 202 16.41 -4.64 14.83
C LYS A 202 16.81 -5.81 13.93
N VAL A 203 16.97 -5.54 12.64
CA VAL A 203 17.32 -6.56 11.62
C VAL A 203 18.59 -6.14 10.89
N ASN A 204 19.39 -7.14 10.53
CA ASN A 204 20.51 -6.95 9.62
C ASN A 204 20.28 -7.81 8.39
N PHE A 205 20.30 -7.19 7.22
CA PHE A 205 20.19 -7.87 5.94
C PHE A 205 21.59 -8.11 5.39
N THR A 206 21.97 -9.38 5.26
CA THR A 206 23.25 -9.77 4.67
C THR A 206 23.23 -9.57 3.15
N ASP A 207 24.41 -9.51 2.53
CA ASP A 207 24.51 -9.42 1.08
C ASP A 207 23.82 -10.60 0.38
N SER A 208 23.91 -11.79 0.96
CA SER A 208 23.20 -12.98 0.46
C SER A 208 21.65 -12.79 0.48
N VAL A 209 21.10 -12.21 1.53
CA VAL A 209 19.66 -11.90 1.59
C VAL A 209 19.27 -10.89 0.51
N ILE A 210 20.08 -9.85 0.30
CA ILE A 210 19.83 -8.84 -0.73
C ILE A 210 19.88 -9.46 -2.14
N GLU A 211 20.90 -10.28 -2.44
CA GLU A 211 21.02 -10.94 -3.75
C GLU A 211 19.88 -11.93 -4.00
N ASN A 212 19.53 -12.75 -3.03
CA ASN A 212 18.40 -13.69 -3.15
C ASN A 212 17.07 -12.95 -3.30
N THR A 213 16.89 -11.82 -2.58
CA THR A 213 15.71 -10.96 -2.78
C THR A 213 15.64 -10.42 -4.20
N LEU A 214 16.76 -9.95 -4.75
CA LEU A 214 16.82 -9.49 -6.14
C LEU A 214 16.37 -10.59 -7.09
N LEU A 215 16.98 -11.77 -7.01
CA LEU A 215 16.69 -12.90 -7.90
C LEU A 215 15.26 -13.43 -7.76
N SER A 216 14.74 -13.51 -6.54
CA SER A 216 13.39 -14.09 -6.29
C SER A 216 12.24 -13.11 -6.50
N THR A 217 12.52 -11.82 -6.68
CA THR A 217 11.50 -10.77 -6.92
C THR A 217 11.63 -10.09 -8.27
N GLU A 218 12.40 -10.64 -9.17
CA GLU A 218 12.48 -10.21 -10.56
C GLU A 218 11.15 -10.50 -11.28
N PHE A 219 10.56 -9.50 -11.96
CA PHE A 219 9.26 -9.58 -12.65
C PHE A 219 9.41 -9.23 -14.13
#